data_7a4f6120174698d228af641aacfdc5dd
#
_entry.id   7a4f6120174698d228af641aacfdc5dd
#
_cell.length_a   1.000
_cell.length_b   1.000
_cell.length_c   1.000
_cell.angle_alpha   90.00
_cell.angle_beta   90.00
_cell.angle_gamma   90.00
#
_symmetry.space_group_name_H-M   'P 1'
#
loop_
_entity.id
_entity.type
_entity.pdbx_description
1 polymer ?
#
loop_
_entity_poly.entity_id
_entity_poly.type
_entity_poly.pdbx_seq_one_letter_code
_entity_poly.pdbx_strand_id
1 'polypeptide(L)'
;MRRTIGLGICILVICLTAASAEDDTKHFDGTWDTTVSCSNTEGALGYSYQFPSTVKDGVLHGEKGDKGKPGRFELDGKILPDGTMKLYAKGLVGAQEVAVGHRPRGSAFGYHVEGKFSEKEGTGKRVEGRPCEVDFAKK
;
A
#
# COMPACT_ATOMS: atom_id res chain seq x y z
N MET A 1 4.86 -74.82 -14.91
CA MET A 1 5.69 -73.71 -14.46
C MET A 1 5.17 -72.43 -15.06
N ARG A 2 4.47 -71.59 -14.26
CA ARG A 2 3.99 -70.27 -14.67
C ARG A 2 4.71 -69.24 -13.79
N ARG A 3 5.52 -68.40 -14.45
CA ARG A 3 6.17 -67.24 -13.80
C ARG A 3 5.23 -66.02 -13.94
N THR A 4 4.72 -65.56 -12.84
CA THR A 4 3.99 -64.28 -12.74
C THR A 4 5.02 -63.19 -12.49
N ILE A 5 5.12 -62.27 -13.44
CA ILE A 5 5.92 -61.05 -13.32
C ILE A 5 5.01 -59.98 -12.71
N GLY A 6 5.26 -59.60 -11.46
CA GLY A 6 4.61 -58.48 -10.80
C GLY A 6 5.18 -57.15 -11.28
N LEU A 7 4.36 -56.36 -11.92
CA LEU A 7 4.68 -54.99 -12.35
C LEU A 7 4.42 -54.06 -11.18
N GLY A 8 5.47 -53.61 -10.49
CA GLY A 8 5.38 -52.62 -9.46
C GLY A 8 5.21 -51.22 -10.06
N ILE A 9 4.04 -50.63 -9.88
CA ILE A 9 3.77 -49.25 -10.26
C ILE A 9 4.30 -48.36 -9.13
N CYS A 10 5.40 -47.65 -9.40
CA CYS A 10 5.93 -46.61 -8.55
C CYS A 10 5.13 -45.33 -8.77
N ILE A 11 4.19 -45.01 -7.88
CA ILE A 11 3.45 -43.76 -7.93
C ILE A 11 4.37 -42.66 -7.37
N LEU A 12 4.89 -41.84 -8.27
CA LEU A 12 5.68 -40.65 -7.92
C LEU A 12 4.69 -39.57 -7.43
N VAL A 13 4.61 -39.42 -6.11
CA VAL A 13 3.84 -38.31 -5.48
C VAL A 13 4.67 -37.03 -5.65
N ILE A 14 4.33 -36.22 -6.62
CA ILE A 14 4.89 -34.88 -6.78
C ILE A 14 4.21 -34.00 -5.73
N CYS A 15 4.88 -33.76 -4.60
CA CYS A 15 4.49 -32.70 -3.67
C CYS A 15 4.80 -31.35 -4.33
N LEU A 16 3.79 -30.73 -4.93
CA LEU A 16 3.84 -29.30 -5.26
C LEU A 16 3.78 -28.53 -3.93
N THR A 17 4.93 -28.10 -3.43
CA THR A 17 4.99 -27.08 -2.39
C THR A 17 4.61 -25.76 -3.06
N ALA A 18 3.36 -25.34 -2.89
CA ALA A 18 2.96 -23.99 -3.21
C ALA A 18 3.69 -23.06 -2.21
N ALA A 19 4.74 -22.37 -2.68
CA ALA A 19 5.32 -21.26 -1.93
C ALA A 19 4.19 -20.22 -1.72
N SER A 20 3.84 -19.95 -0.45
CA SER A 20 2.78 -18.98 -0.16
C SER A 20 3.23 -17.60 -0.60
N ALA A 21 2.36 -16.83 -1.28
CA ALA A 21 2.63 -15.47 -1.75
C ALA A 21 3.04 -14.50 -0.61
N GLU A 22 2.75 -14.85 0.64
CA GLU A 22 3.13 -14.11 1.84
C GLU A 22 4.65 -14.10 2.08
N ASP A 23 5.37 -15.18 1.78
CA ASP A 23 6.83 -15.26 1.94
C ASP A 23 7.55 -14.35 0.93
N ASP A 24 6.97 -14.13 -0.25
CA ASP A 24 7.58 -13.33 -1.32
C ASP A 24 7.50 -11.82 -1.08
N THR A 25 6.74 -11.37 -0.06
CA THR A 25 6.60 -9.95 0.30
C THR A 25 7.37 -9.56 1.55
N LYS A 26 7.98 -10.50 2.27
CA LYS A 26 8.68 -10.24 3.55
C LYS A 26 9.86 -9.27 3.44
N HIS A 27 10.47 -9.16 2.28
CA HIS A 27 11.54 -8.18 2.04
C HIS A 27 11.05 -6.72 2.09
N PHE A 28 9.75 -6.49 2.04
CA PHE A 28 9.15 -5.16 2.27
C PHE A 28 8.79 -4.90 3.74
N ASP A 29 8.82 -5.93 4.59
CA ASP A 29 8.46 -5.78 6.01
C ASP A 29 9.34 -4.76 6.72
N GLY A 30 8.70 -3.99 7.58
CA GLY A 30 9.39 -3.01 8.42
C GLY A 30 8.62 -1.71 8.57
N THR A 31 9.32 -0.71 9.09
CA THR A 31 8.82 0.65 9.26
C THR A 31 9.35 1.54 8.13
N TRP A 32 8.48 2.38 7.61
CA TRP A 32 8.73 3.24 6.47
C TRP A 32 8.38 4.69 6.79
N ASP A 33 9.26 5.62 6.45
CA ASP A 33 8.90 7.04 6.44
C ASP A 33 8.07 7.30 5.19
N THR A 34 6.88 7.82 5.38
CA THR A 34 5.93 8.10 4.30
C THR A 34 5.74 9.59 4.15
N THR A 35 5.88 10.09 2.92
CA THR A 35 5.65 11.50 2.58
C THR A 35 4.54 11.58 1.54
N VAL A 36 3.50 12.34 1.84
CA VAL A 36 2.45 12.68 0.87
C VAL A 36 2.65 14.12 0.44
N SER A 37 2.72 14.36 -0.87
CA SER A 37 2.88 15.69 -1.45
C SER A 37 1.84 15.90 -2.53
N CYS A 38 1.01 16.93 -2.38
CA CYS A 38 0.00 17.32 -3.36
C CYS A 38 0.32 18.70 -3.92
N SER A 39 0.33 18.82 -5.24
CA SER A 39 0.57 20.10 -5.91
C SER A 39 -0.59 21.06 -5.75
N ASN A 40 -0.32 22.36 -5.91
CA ASN A 40 -1.39 23.34 -6.12
C ASN A 40 -2.30 22.87 -7.26
N THR A 41 -3.57 23.04 -7.08
CA THR A 41 -4.55 22.79 -8.11
C THR A 41 -5.58 23.91 -8.09
N GLU A 42 -6.46 24.00 -9.09
CA GLU A 42 -7.46 25.05 -9.19
C GLU A 42 -8.25 25.19 -7.88
N GLY A 43 -8.13 26.35 -7.24
CA GLY A 43 -8.85 26.68 -6.00
C GLY A 43 -8.35 25.99 -4.73
N ALA A 44 -7.23 25.24 -4.76
CA ALA A 44 -6.68 24.59 -3.57
C ALA A 44 -5.16 24.69 -3.53
N LEU A 45 -4.62 25.06 -2.37
CA LEU A 45 -3.19 25.13 -2.12
C LEU A 45 -2.58 23.72 -2.05
N GLY A 46 -1.33 23.58 -2.48
CA GLY A 46 -0.54 22.38 -2.27
C GLY A 46 -0.17 22.19 -0.81
N TYR A 47 0.18 20.97 -0.45
CA TYR A 47 0.66 20.64 0.88
C TYR A 47 1.56 19.39 0.85
N SER A 48 2.33 19.23 1.91
CA SER A 48 3.12 18.04 2.14
C SER A 48 3.09 17.70 3.63
N TYR A 49 3.07 16.40 3.94
CA TYR A 49 3.18 15.93 5.32
C TYR A 49 3.83 14.54 5.37
N GLN A 50 4.39 14.22 6.53
CA GLN A 50 5.09 12.97 6.78
C GLN A 50 4.47 12.22 7.96
N PHE A 51 4.52 10.90 7.89
CA PHE A 51 4.09 10.00 8.96
C PHE A 51 4.74 8.63 8.80
N PRO A 52 4.86 7.83 9.87
CA PRO A 52 5.34 6.47 9.76
C PRO A 52 4.26 5.55 9.20
N SER A 53 4.69 4.58 8.39
CA SER A 53 3.89 3.44 7.96
C SER A 53 4.59 2.15 8.32
N THR A 54 3.84 1.08 8.47
CA THR A 54 4.35 -0.27 8.67
C THR A 54 3.94 -1.16 7.51
N VAL A 55 4.81 -2.07 7.12
CA VAL A 55 4.52 -3.14 6.17
C VAL A 55 4.76 -4.46 6.87
N LYS A 56 3.78 -5.37 6.79
CA LYS A 56 3.89 -6.73 7.26
C LYS A 56 3.13 -7.67 6.32
N ASP A 57 3.82 -8.70 5.84
CA ASP A 57 3.26 -9.71 4.94
C ASP A 57 2.55 -9.08 3.71
N GLY A 58 3.16 -8.03 3.15
CA GLY A 58 2.62 -7.30 2.01
C GLY A 58 1.44 -6.36 2.33
N VAL A 59 1.10 -6.16 3.60
CA VAL A 59 0.05 -5.23 4.02
C VAL A 59 0.67 -3.97 4.59
N LEU A 60 0.33 -2.84 3.97
CA LEU A 60 0.77 -1.51 4.42
C LEU A 60 -0.33 -0.85 5.25
N HIS A 61 0.06 -0.28 6.38
CA HIS A 61 -0.78 0.60 7.19
C HIS A 61 0.02 1.82 7.65
N GLY A 62 -0.54 3.00 7.44
CA GLY A 62 0.00 4.26 7.96
C GLY A 62 -1.11 5.18 8.41
N GLU A 63 -0.82 6.00 9.41
CA GLU A 63 -1.82 6.93 9.93
C GLU A 63 -1.18 8.20 10.48
N LYS A 64 -1.94 9.29 10.46
CA LYS A 64 -1.56 10.60 10.96
C LYS A 64 -2.78 11.30 11.56
N GLY A 65 -2.55 12.02 12.67
CA GLY A 65 -3.60 12.78 13.35
C GLY A 65 -4.50 11.94 14.25
N ASP A 66 -5.40 12.61 14.97
CA ASP A 66 -6.31 11.99 15.93
C ASP A 66 -7.57 11.43 15.25
N LYS A 67 -8.00 10.25 15.68
CA LYS A 67 -9.21 9.61 15.15
C LYS A 67 -10.43 10.53 15.29
N GLY A 68 -11.19 10.64 14.20
CA GLY A 68 -12.43 11.40 14.16
C GLY A 68 -12.25 12.93 14.14
N LYS A 69 -11.01 13.43 14.09
CA LYS A 69 -10.72 14.85 14.09
C LYS A 69 -10.22 15.36 12.74
N PRO A 70 -10.45 16.63 12.41
CA PRO A 70 -9.88 17.24 11.21
C PRO A 70 -8.37 17.06 11.13
N GLY A 71 -7.86 16.74 9.93
CA GLY A 71 -6.44 16.41 9.71
C GLY A 71 -6.10 14.93 9.90
N ARG A 72 -7.04 14.09 10.31
CA ARG A 72 -6.87 12.64 10.32
C ARG A 72 -6.63 12.12 8.91
N PHE A 73 -5.65 11.24 8.78
CA PHE A 73 -5.31 10.56 7.54
C PHE A 73 -4.93 9.12 7.82
N GLU A 74 -5.40 8.21 7.00
CA GLU A 74 -5.07 6.80 7.02
C GLU A 74 -4.73 6.33 5.60
N LEU A 75 -3.71 5.49 5.48
CA LEU A 75 -3.26 4.90 4.24
C LEU A 75 -3.13 3.39 4.43
N ASP A 76 -3.91 2.62 3.70
CA ASP A 76 -3.97 1.17 3.82
C ASP A 76 -3.96 0.50 2.45
N GLY A 77 -3.39 -0.69 2.38
CA GLY A 77 -3.44 -1.48 1.16
C GLY A 77 -2.41 -2.59 1.10
N LYS A 78 -2.17 -3.06 -0.12
CA LYS A 78 -1.33 -4.22 -0.38
C LYS A 78 -0.16 -3.90 -1.31
N ILE A 79 0.95 -4.57 -1.04
CA ILE A 79 2.13 -4.61 -1.90
C ILE A 79 2.24 -6.04 -2.40
N LEU A 80 2.24 -6.22 -3.71
CA LEU A 80 2.39 -7.51 -4.36
C LEU A 80 3.87 -7.94 -4.37
N PRO A 81 4.17 -9.23 -4.59
CA PRO A 81 5.55 -9.74 -4.64
C PRO A 81 6.46 -9.00 -5.63
N ASP A 82 5.92 -8.52 -6.75
CA ASP A 82 6.66 -7.73 -7.74
C ASP A 82 6.87 -6.25 -7.36
N GLY A 83 6.38 -5.85 -6.18
CA GLY A 83 6.45 -4.48 -5.67
C GLY A 83 5.27 -3.60 -6.08
N THR A 84 4.36 -4.06 -6.92
CA THR A 84 3.16 -3.28 -7.27
C THR A 84 2.35 -2.97 -6.02
N MET A 85 2.09 -1.68 -5.77
CA MET A 85 1.26 -1.27 -4.65
C MET A 85 -0.12 -0.81 -5.12
N LYS A 86 -1.13 -1.16 -4.33
CA LYS A 86 -2.51 -0.66 -4.46
C LYS A 86 -3.00 -0.26 -3.07
N LEU A 87 -3.09 1.04 -2.86
CA LEU A 87 -3.43 1.61 -1.57
C LEU A 87 -4.70 2.45 -1.67
N TYR A 88 -5.38 2.60 -0.54
CA TYR A 88 -6.49 3.52 -0.38
C TYR A 88 -6.18 4.50 0.75
N ALA A 89 -6.29 5.77 0.45
CA ALA A 89 -6.15 6.87 1.39
C ALA A 89 -7.52 7.39 1.79
N LYS A 90 -7.74 7.62 3.07
CA LYS A 90 -8.95 8.26 3.59
C LYS A 90 -8.58 9.22 4.72
N GLY A 91 -9.40 10.26 4.89
CA GLY A 91 -9.13 11.21 5.94
C GLY A 91 -10.26 12.22 6.12
N LEU A 92 -9.99 13.19 6.98
CA LEU A 92 -10.83 14.32 7.25
C LEU A 92 -10.09 15.62 6.92
N VAL A 93 -10.71 16.49 6.15
CA VAL A 93 -10.13 17.78 5.74
C VAL A 93 -9.61 18.53 6.97
N GLY A 94 -8.32 18.85 6.98
CA GLY A 94 -7.67 19.61 8.07
C GLY A 94 -7.80 21.11 7.91
N ALA A 95 -7.71 21.60 6.67
CA ALA A 95 -7.80 23.03 6.35
C ALA A 95 -8.55 23.23 5.02
N GLN A 96 -9.46 24.15 4.99
CA GLN A 96 -10.33 24.40 3.83
C GLN A 96 -9.56 24.88 2.60
N GLU A 97 -8.53 25.67 2.77
CA GLU A 97 -7.69 26.23 1.70
C GLU A 97 -6.89 25.17 0.92
N VAL A 98 -6.65 24.01 1.50
CA VAL A 98 -5.97 22.90 0.82
C VAL A 98 -6.94 21.86 0.25
N ALA A 99 -8.22 22.01 0.50
CA ALA A 99 -9.25 21.08 0.02
C ALA A 99 -9.80 21.53 -1.34
N VAL A 100 -9.81 20.62 -2.31
CA VAL A 100 -10.43 20.85 -3.61
C VAL A 100 -11.92 21.15 -3.41
N GLY A 101 -12.41 22.22 -4.04
CA GLY A 101 -13.79 22.69 -3.87
C GLY A 101 -14.06 23.39 -2.53
N HIS A 102 -13.01 23.80 -1.81
CA HIS A 102 -13.10 24.45 -0.50
C HIS A 102 -14.02 23.72 0.50
N ARG A 103 -13.92 22.39 0.51
CA ARG A 103 -14.75 21.58 1.40
C ARG A 103 -14.49 21.93 2.86
N PRO A 104 -15.55 21.93 3.69
CA PRO A 104 -15.42 22.30 5.09
C PRO A 104 -14.40 21.44 5.85
N ARG A 105 -13.73 22.05 6.81
CA ARG A 105 -12.87 21.36 7.76
C ARG A 105 -13.64 20.22 8.45
N GLY A 106 -13.05 19.02 8.49
CA GLY A 106 -13.69 17.83 9.02
C GLY A 106 -14.48 17.00 7.98
N SER A 107 -14.64 17.49 6.74
CA SER A 107 -15.28 16.70 5.67
C SER A 107 -14.46 15.46 5.34
N ALA A 108 -15.11 14.33 5.10
CA ALA A 108 -14.46 13.09 4.72
C ALA A 108 -13.97 13.14 3.26
N PHE A 109 -12.82 12.55 3.00
CA PHE A 109 -12.29 12.35 1.65
C PHE A 109 -11.63 10.98 1.52
N GLY A 110 -11.46 10.51 0.28
CA GLY A 110 -10.75 9.29 -0.02
C GLY A 110 -10.27 9.26 -1.47
N TYR A 111 -9.18 8.52 -1.72
CA TYR A 111 -8.64 8.30 -3.05
C TYR A 111 -7.73 7.07 -3.08
N HIS A 112 -7.51 6.55 -4.28
CA HIS A 112 -6.59 5.44 -4.52
C HIS A 112 -5.19 5.94 -4.83
N VAL A 113 -4.20 5.14 -4.44
CA VAL A 113 -2.78 5.34 -4.75
C VAL A 113 -2.25 4.07 -5.37
N GLU A 114 -1.55 4.20 -6.49
CA GLU A 114 -0.90 3.09 -7.17
C GLU A 114 0.56 3.44 -7.46
N GLY A 115 1.42 2.44 -7.45
CA GLY A 115 2.85 2.61 -7.70
C GLY A 115 3.66 1.36 -7.46
N LYS A 116 4.92 1.56 -7.09
CA LYS A 116 5.91 0.50 -6.93
C LYS A 116 6.74 0.65 -5.68
N PHE A 117 6.97 -0.47 -5.01
CA PHE A 117 7.96 -0.63 -3.94
C PHE A 117 9.21 -1.36 -4.46
N SER A 118 10.35 -0.95 -3.95
CA SER A 118 11.59 -1.73 -3.93
C SER A 118 11.92 -2.09 -2.47
N GLU A 119 13.05 -2.73 -2.22
CA GLU A 119 13.44 -3.11 -0.85
C GLU A 119 13.66 -1.93 0.10
N LYS A 120 14.00 -0.74 -0.42
CA LYS A 120 14.37 0.43 0.37
C LYS A 120 13.51 1.66 0.10
N GLU A 121 12.82 1.70 -1.02
CA GLU A 121 12.06 2.86 -1.48
C GLU A 121 10.72 2.43 -2.09
N GLY A 122 9.76 3.31 -2.05
CA GLY A 122 8.50 3.16 -2.77
C GLY A 122 8.03 4.50 -3.27
N THR A 123 7.36 4.50 -4.43
CA THR A 123 6.76 5.71 -5.00
C THR A 123 5.40 5.38 -5.59
N GLY A 124 4.39 6.14 -5.19
CA GLY A 124 3.04 6.03 -5.70
C GLY A 124 2.47 7.36 -6.11
N LYS A 125 1.39 7.30 -6.89
CA LYS A 125 0.64 8.47 -7.34
C LYS A 125 -0.84 8.29 -7.05
N ARG A 126 -1.50 9.37 -6.69
CA ARG A 126 -2.95 9.42 -6.59
C ARG A 126 -3.57 9.16 -7.96
N VAL A 127 -4.55 8.26 -8.00
CA VAL A 127 -5.19 7.81 -9.25
C VAL A 127 -6.25 8.82 -9.74
N GLU A 128 -7.10 9.29 -8.84
CA GLU A 128 -8.18 10.19 -9.17
C GLU A 128 -8.03 11.58 -8.51
N GLY A 129 -8.49 12.60 -9.21
CA GLY A 129 -8.53 13.98 -8.72
C GLY A 129 -7.19 14.71 -8.87
N ARG A 130 -6.85 15.54 -7.88
CA ARG A 130 -5.63 16.35 -7.89
C ARG A 130 -4.36 15.50 -7.90
N PRO A 131 -3.27 15.97 -8.55
CA PRO A 131 -2.00 15.27 -8.51
C PRO A 131 -1.41 15.22 -7.10
N CYS A 132 -1.14 14.02 -6.60
CA CYS A 132 -0.40 13.78 -5.37
C CYS A 132 0.60 12.66 -5.59
N GLU A 133 1.77 12.78 -4.98
CA GLU A 133 2.77 11.71 -4.89
C GLU A 133 2.87 11.21 -3.46
N VAL A 134 3.14 9.93 -3.32
CA VAL A 134 3.38 9.30 -2.02
C VAL A 134 4.70 8.56 -2.11
N ASP A 135 5.67 9.01 -1.32
CA ASP A 135 7.00 8.44 -1.28
C ASP A 135 7.23 7.70 0.02
N PHE A 136 7.93 6.59 -0.06
CA PHE A 136 8.26 5.74 1.06
C PHE A 136 9.76 5.50 1.11
N ALA A 137 10.35 5.64 2.29
CA ALA A 137 11.74 5.32 2.56
C ALA A 137 11.83 4.38 3.75
N LYS A 138 12.48 3.24 3.58
CA LYS A 138 12.64 2.24 4.65
C LYS A 138 13.56 2.77 5.73
N LYS A 139 13.16 2.63 6.99
CA LYS A 139 13.98 2.93 8.17
C LYS A 139 14.98 1.83 8.48
#